data_850059336fc1709db55dfa5ad5c03a9a
#
_entry.id   850059336fc1709db55dfa5ad5c03a9a
#
_cell.length_a   1.000
_cell.length_b   1.000
_cell.length_c   1.000
_cell.angle_alpha   90.00
_cell.angle_beta   90.00
_cell.angle_gamma   90.00
#
_symmetry.space_group_name_H-M   'P 1'
#
loop_
_entity.id
_entity.type
_entity.pdbx_description
1 polymer ?
#
loop_
_entity_poly.entity_id
_entity_poly.type
_entity_poly.pdbx_seq_one_letter_code
_entity_poly.pdbx_strand_id
1 'polypeptide(L)'
;MTVPPSTPIPALQGEPSPGRVAIQTPALVGGLFSRRQIRSITDGLTNIIIKTGGISIILCILGMCIFLVKEVIPLFQPPHATQTEPIALSQSERPSTSALIGIDEHQELAYVLRGDSLEFVYLGEAASAVSKILSRGLLPDGSVTALARALGKGHQLAMGTEDGRVIPVAIEFTQDFQGNERSIAPSVMVGTPMAAAPTPQPITKMAYQSTDSDVRIAALLQDQHLWLTTSRNTSRPDGTAEASITQIDLTPSIPGRVTALTLASRAELLAVGTEEGKVYHFDLREPAKPGLVEISQASEGTEAITALAYLMSDRSLVVGSASGQIAVWMPVREHAATNTTHMTRIHRFAPHQSAVTDITISQRDKGFITTDA
;
A
#
# COMPACT_ATOMS: atom_id res chain seq x y z
N MET A 1 2.96 29.93 56.83
CA MET A 1 1.72 30.11 57.62
C MET A 1 1.30 28.73 58.06
N THR A 2 1.64 28.45 59.28
CA THR A 2 0.95 27.96 60.47
C THR A 2 0.28 26.60 60.34
N VAL A 3 1.00 25.67 60.97
CA VAL A 3 0.52 24.34 61.42
C VAL A 3 -0.34 24.57 62.68
N PRO A 4 -1.47 23.90 62.85
CA PRO A 4 -2.11 23.79 64.18
C PRO A 4 -1.83 22.42 64.81
N PRO A 5 -1.96 22.36 66.14
CA PRO A 5 -1.26 21.38 67.00
C PRO A 5 -2.09 20.14 67.33
N SER A 6 -1.37 19.12 67.74
CA SER A 6 -1.79 17.85 68.31
C SER A 6 -2.63 17.98 69.58
N THR A 7 -3.69 17.20 69.73
CA THR A 7 -4.44 16.97 70.98
C THR A 7 -4.30 15.52 71.44
N PRO A 8 -4.20 15.27 72.75
CA PRO A 8 -3.77 13.98 73.30
C PRO A 8 -4.94 13.02 73.57
N ILE A 9 -4.61 11.75 73.61
CA ILE A 9 -5.52 10.61 73.88
C ILE A 9 -5.69 10.48 75.40
N PRO A 10 -6.90 10.27 75.91
CA PRO A 10 -7.05 9.80 77.30
C PRO A 10 -7.06 8.26 77.41
N ALA A 11 -6.35 7.78 78.38
CA ALA A 11 -6.33 6.42 78.81
C ALA A 11 -7.64 6.02 79.51
N LEU A 12 -8.16 4.84 79.19
CA LEU A 12 -9.17 4.19 80.01
C LEU A 12 -8.75 2.78 80.38
N GLN A 13 -8.71 2.61 81.70
CA GLN A 13 -8.52 1.36 82.42
C GLN A 13 -9.73 0.42 82.30
N GLY A 14 -9.46 -0.85 82.53
CA GLY A 14 -10.47 -1.76 83.04
C GLY A 14 -10.55 -3.11 82.36
N GLU A 15 -9.86 -4.08 82.98
CA GLU A 15 -10.18 -5.52 82.88
C GLU A 15 -11.62 -5.82 83.31
N PRO A 16 -12.21 -6.97 82.91
CA PRO A 16 -11.80 -8.23 83.41
C PRO A 16 -11.85 -9.43 82.44
N SER A 17 -11.08 -10.42 82.77
CA SER A 17 -11.04 -11.75 82.20
C SER A 17 -12.36 -12.50 82.39
N PRO A 18 -12.81 -13.29 81.43
CA PRO A 18 -13.48 -14.56 81.75
C PRO A 18 -13.04 -15.73 80.84
N GLY A 19 -12.80 -16.81 81.49
CA GLY A 19 -13.23 -18.10 81.05
C GLY A 19 -12.48 -18.79 79.90
N ARG A 20 -11.50 -19.60 80.30
CA ARG A 20 -11.03 -20.72 79.48
C ARG A 20 -12.20 -21.62 79.16
N VAL A 21 -12.70 -21.59 77.93
CA VAL A 21 -13.44 -22.69 77.34
C VAL A 21 -12.42 -23.56 76.62
N ALA A 22 -12.17 -24.72 77.21
CA ALA A 22 -11.41 -25.80 76.58
C ALA A 22 -12.23 -26.37 75.42
N ILE A 23 -11.94 -25.97 74.22
CA ILE A 23 -12.42 -26.67 73.03
C ILE A 23 -11.57 -27.91 72.87
N GLN A 24 -12.10 -29.03 73.18
CA GLN A 24 -11.56 -30.33 72.81
C GLN A 24 -11.61 -30.46 71.29
N THR A 25 -10.45 -30.30 70.67
CA THR A 25 -10.27 -30.71 69.30
C THR A 25 -10.23 -32.21 69.19
N PRO A 26 -11.02 -32.82 68.32
CA PRO A 26 -10.93 -34.26 68.12
C PRO A 26 -9.55 -34.62 67.56
N ALA A 27 -8.92 -35.63 68.20
CA ALA A 27 -7.70 -36.22 67.67
C ALA A 27 -8.01 -36.91 66.35
N LEU A 28 -7.73 -36.21 65.23
CA LEU A 28 -7.73 -36.83 63.92
C LEU A 28 -6.39 -37.54 63.71
N VAL A 29 -6.51 -38.86 63.71
CA VAL A 29 -5.68 -39.88 63.06
C VAL A 29 -4.22 -39.45 62.76
N GLY A 30 -3.30 -40.17 63.48
CA GLY A 30 -1.88 -40.01 63.32
C GLY A 30 -1.39 -40.15 61.89
N GLY A 31 -0.89 -39.05 61.32
CA GLY A 31 -0.22 -39.10 60.05
C GLY A 31 1.09 -39.87 60.15
N LEU A 32 1.29 -40.81 59.24
CA LEU A 32 2.46 -41.70 59.05
C LEU A 32 3.81 -40.98 58.88
N PHE A 33 3.83 -39.63 58.95
CA PHE A 33 5.07 -38.85 58.81
C PHE A 33 5.29 -37.91 60.01
N SER A 34 6.50 -37.99 60.59
CA SER A 34 6.95 -37.06 61.59
C SER A 34 6.97 -35.63 61.05
N ARG A 35 6.57 -34.62 61.84
CA ARG A 35 6.62 -33.20 61.48
C ARG A 35 7.98 -32.76 60.91
N ARG A 36 9.04 -33.44 61.31
CA ARG A 36 10.42 -33.20 60.79
C ARG A 36 10.60 -33.72 59.36
N GLN A 37 9.96 -34.87 59.02
CA GLN A 37 10.00 -35.42 57.66
C GLN A 37 9.15 -34.62 56.70
N ILE A 38 8.00 -34.11 57.14
CA ILE A 38 7.17 -33.21 56.31
C ILE A 38 7.92 -31.92 55.99
N ARG A 39 8.59 -31.31 56.94
CA ARG A 39 9.43 -30.12 56.68
C ARG A 39 10.57 -30.39 55.69
N SER A 40 11.29 -31.48 55.86
CA SER A 40 12.38 -31.84 54.94
C SER A 40 11.91 -32.08 53.51
N ILE A 41 10.72 -32.69 53.36
CA ILE A 41 10.10 -32.93 52.03
C ILE A 41 9.63 -31.60 51.41
N THR A 42 8.96 -30.75 52.21
CA THR A 42 8.53 -29.44 51.70
C THR A 42 9.72 -28.53 51.32
N ASP A 43 10.79 -28.51 52.10
CA ASP A 43 11.99 -27.75 51.81
C ASP A 43 12.69 -28.28 50.53
N GLY A 44 12.76 -29.59 50.37
CA GLY A 44 13.28 -30.23 49.15
C GLY A 44 12.43 -29.90 47.91
N LEU A 45 11.10 -30.02 48.05
CA LEU A 45 10.17 -29.68 46.95
C LEU A 45 10.23 -28.20 46.56
N THR A 46 10.23 -27.33 47.56
CA THR A 46 10.36 -25.85 47.31
C THR A 46 11.67 -25.53 46.60
N ASN A 47 12.77 -26.14 47.00
CA ASN A 47 14.07 -25.93 46.37
C ASN A 47 14.08 -26.40 44.88
N ILE A 48 13.43 -27.54 44.60
CA ILE A 48 13.26 -28.05 43.26
C ILE A 48 12.40 -27.10 42.43
N ILE A 49 11.25 -26.65 42.96
CA ILE A 49 10.35 -25.72 42.25
C ILE A 49 11.07 -24.41 41.92
N ILE A 50 11.81 -23.83 42.87
CA ILE A 50 12.56 -22.57 42.64
C ILE A 50 13.62 -22.79 41.57
N LYS A 51 14.40 -23.85 41.64
CA LYS A 51 15.44 -24.14 40.65
C LYS A 51 14.85 -24.39 39.26
N THR A 52 13.80 -25.22 39.18
CA THR A 52 13.13 -25.52 37.92
C THR A 52 12.48 -24.27 37.34
N GLY A 53 11.83 -23.43 38.16
CA GLY A 53 11.25 -22.17 37.74
C GLY A 53 12.31 -21.19 37.20
N GLY A 54 13.44 -21.08 37.90
CA GLY A 54 14.55 -20.25 37.43
C GLY A 54 15.14 -20.70 36.07
N ILE A 55 15.36 -22.03 35.95
CA ILE A 55 15.85 -22.61 34.68
C ILE A 55 14.81 -22.42 33.56
N SER A 56 13.52 -22.63 33.88
CA SER A 56 12.44 -22.44 32.89
C SER A 56 12.38 -21.01 32.35
N ILE A 57 12.55 -20.00 33.20
CA ILE A 57 12.59 -18.59 32.77
C ILE A 57 13.77 -18.36 31.80
N ILE A 58 14.96 -18.88 32.14
CA ILE A 58 16.14 -18.76 31.27
C ILE A 58 15.89 -19.43 29.92
N LEU A 59 15.31 -20.63 29.92
CA LEU A 59 14.98 -21.35 28.67
C LEU A 59 13.92 -20.62 27.85
N CYS A 60 12.91 -19.99 28.48
CA CYS A 60 11.93 -19.17 27.78
C CYS A 60 12.58 -17.95 27.13
N ILE A 61 13.47 -17.25 27.83
CA ILE A 61 14.19 -16.08 27.26
C ILE A 61 15.07 -16.53 26.09
N LEU A 62 15.83 -17.62 26.27
CA LEU A 62 16.67 -18.15 25.21
C LEU A 62 15.84 -18.61 24.01
N GLY A 63 14.70 -19.27 24.24
CA GLY A 63 13.76 -19.66 23.19
C GLY A 63 13.20 -18.46 22.43
N MET A 64 12.86 -17.37 23.13
CA MET A 64 12.44 -16.12 22.50
C MET A 64 13.55 -15.51 21.65
N CYS A 65 14.79 -15.49 22.14
CA CYS A 65 15.93 -15.00 21.35
C CYS A 65 16.16 -15.85 20.10
N ILE A 66 16.08 -17.19 20.21
CA ILE A 66 16.23 -18.08 19.06
C ILE A 66 15.10 -17.87 18.05
N PHE A 67 13.86 -17.70 18.54
CA PHE A 67 12.71 -17.40 17.68
C PHE A 67 12.92 -16.10 16.91
N LEU A 68 13.31 -15.02 17.60
CA LEU A 68 13.58 -13.74 16.96
C LEU A 68 14.70 -13.83 15.90
N VAL A 69 15.78 -14.53 16.21
CA VAL A 69 16.87 -14.77 15.25
C VAL A 69 16.37 -15.53 14.03
N LYS A 70 15.55 -16.57 14.23
CA LYS A 70 14.97 -17.35 13.14
C LYS A 70 14.11 -16.49 12.20
N GLU A 71 13.28 -15.60 12.75
CA GLU A 71 12.43 -14.67 11.97
C GLU A 71 13.25 -13.60 11.24
N VAL A 72 14.40 -13.21 11.78
CA VAL A 72 15.24 -12.17 11.20
C VAL A 72 16.18 -12.70 10.10
N ILE A 73 16.65 -13.95 10.22
CA ILE A 73 17.56 -14.57 9.23
C ILE A 73 17.05 -14.48 7.78
N PRO A 74 15.75 -14.76 7.48
CA PRO A 74 15.23 -14.66 6.12
C PRO A 74 15.35 -13.27 5.49
N LEU A 75 15.37 -12.21 6.31
CA LEU A 75 15.52 -10.83 5.83
C LEU A 75 16.91 -10.54 5.22
N PHE A 76 17.91 -11.37 5.54
CA PHE A 76 19.26 -11.26 5.00
C PHE A 76 19.54 -12.26 3.86
N GLN A 77 18.56 -13.11 3.54
CA GLN A 77 18.70 -14.03 2.42
C GLN A 77 18.35 -13.31 1.11
N PRO A 78 19.05 -13.63 0.02
CA PRO A 78 18.68 -13.10 -1.28
C PRO A 78 17.26 -13.56 -1.64
N PRO A 79 16.47 -12.73 -2.34
CA PRO A 79 15.15 -13.12 -2.77
C PRO A 79 15.23 -14.30 -3.74
N HIS A 80 14.41 -15.32 -3.52
CA HIS A 80 14.27 -16.45 -4.43
C HIS A 80 12.94 -16.29 -5.17
N ALA A 81 13.02 -16.19 -6.49
CA ALA A 81 11.86 -16.24 -7.37
C ALA A 81 11.86 -17.58 -8.11
N THR A 82 10.78 -18.31 -8.04
CA THR A 82 10.53 -19.50 -8.84
C THR A 82 9.54 -19.18 -9.93
N GLN A 83 9.94 -19.45 -11.17
CA GLN A 83 9.03 -19.32 -12.31
C GLN A 83 8.13 -20.56 -12.36
N THR A 84 6.82 -20.33 -12.33
CA THR A 84 5.82 -21.36 -12.56
C THR A 84 5.54 -21.52 -14.06
N GLU A 85 4.77 -22.54 -14.44
CA GLU A 85 4.36 -22.69 -15.83
C GLU A 85 3.56 -21.48 -16.30
N PRO A 86 3.80 -21.00 -17.53
CA PRO A 86 3.09 -19.85 -18.08
C PRO A 86 1.62 -20.19 -18.30
N ILE A 87 0.74 -19.28 -17.88
CA ILE A 87 -0.69 -19.40 -18.11
C ILE A 87 -1.01 -18.74 -19.46
N ALA A 88 -1.61 -19.50 -20.37
CA ALA A 88 -2.04 -18.96 -21.66
C ALA A 88 -3.29 -18.08 -21.47
N LEU A 89 -3.18 -16.81 -21.84
CA LEU A 89 -4.30 -15.87 -21.89
C LEU A 89 -4.97 -15.95 -23.26
N SER A 90 -6.25 -15.55 -23.33
CA SER A 90 -6.97 -15.46 -24.58
C SER A 90 -6.27 -14.49 -25.53
N GLN A 91 -6.23 -14.82 -26.81
CA GLN A 91 -5.73 -13.88 -27.81
C GLN A 91 -6.72 -12.72 -27.93
N SER A 92 -6.26 -11.50 -27.67
CA SER A 92 -7.08 -10.31 -27.94
C SER A 92 -7.23 -10.15 -29.45
N GLU A 93 -8.46 -9.99 -29.92
CA GLU A 93 -8.73 -9.71 -31.34
C GLU A 93 -8.16 -8.37 -31.80
N ARG A 94 -7.90 -7.45 -30.85
CA ARG A 94 -7.34 -6.12 -31.12
C ARG A 94 -5.90 -6.04 -30.57
N PRO A 95 -4.92 -5.68 -31.41
CA PRO A 95 -3.55 -5.47 -30.93
C PRO A 95 -3.55 -4.30 -29.94
N SER A 96 -3.14 -4.55 -28.72
CA SER A 96 -2.94 -3.53 -27.70
C SER A 96 -1.47 -3.51 -27.29
N THR A 97 -0.88 -2.33 -27.30
CA THR A 97 0.51 -2.11 -26.91
C THR A 97 0.70 -1.99 -25.40
N SER A 98 -0.38 -1.84 -24.64
CA SER A 98 -0.34 -1.70 -23.19
C SER A 98 -1.28 -2.68 -22.50
N ALA A 99 -0.84 -3.23 -21.37
CA ALA A 99 -1.64 -4.09 -20.52
C ALA A 99 -1.43 -3.70 -19.05
N LEU A 100 -2.50 -3.81 -18.25
CA LEU A 100 -2.42 -3.70 -16.80
C LEU A 100 -2.72 -5.05 -16.17
N ILE A 101 -1.86 -5.47 -15.28
CA ILE A 101 -2.00 -6.74 -14.56
C ILE A 101 -2.18 -6.43 -13.08
N GLY A 102 -3.12 -7.08 -12.43
CA GLY A 102 -3.32 -7.00 -11.00
C GLY A 102 -3.73 -8.33 -10.40
N ILE A 103 -3.77 -8.39 -9.09
CA ILE A 103 -4.08 -9.59 -8.32
C ILE A 103 -4.91 -9.19 -7.11
N ASP A 104 -5.83 -10.05 -6.69
CA ASP A 104 -6.62 -9.85 -5.48
C ASP A 104 -5.75 -9.89 -4.20
N GLU A 105 -6.30 -9.48 -3.06
CA GLU A 105 -5.60 -9.43 -1.78
C GLU A 105 -5.11 -10.80 -1.28
N HIS A 106 -5.74 -11.87 -1.72
CA HIS A 106 -5.40 -13.24 -1.33
C HIS A 106 -4.48 -13.95 -2.31
N GLN A 107 -4.16 -13.31 -3.43
CA GLN A 107 -3.31 -13.85 -4.50
C GLN A 107 -3.89 -15.13 -5.14
N GLU A 108 -5.23 -15.21 -5.21
CA GLU A 108 -5.94 -16.35 -5.79
C GLU A 108 -6.51 -16.04 -7.17
N LEU A 109 -6.80 -14.75 -7.44
CA LEU A 109 -7.40 -14.32 -8.70
C LEU A 109 -6.63 -13.14 -9.29
N ALA A 110 -5.96 -13.35 -10.42
CA ALA A 110 -5.33 -12.29 -11.18
C ALA A 110 -6.29 -11.73 -12.23
N TYR A 111 -6.08 -10.48 -12.63
CA TYR A 111 -6.74 -9.89 -13.77
C TYR A 111 -5.73 -9.27 -14.74
N VAL A 112 -6.09 -9.27 -16.01
CA VAL A 112 -5.33 -8.62 -17.08
C VAL A 112 -6.28 -7.76 -17.89
N LEU A 113 -6.04 -6.46 -17.91
CA LEU A 113 -6.75 -5.51 -18.77
C LEU A 113 -5.87 -5.19 -19.98
N ARG A 114 -6.33 -5.54 -21.18
CA ARG A 114 -5.70 -5.25 -22.47
C ARG A 114 -6.67 -4.51 -23.37
N GLY A 115 -6.36 -3.25 -23.70
CA GLY A 115 -7.33 -2.42 -24.41
C GLY A 115 -8.65 -2.35 -23.65
N ASP A 116 -9.73 -2.81 -24.26
CA ASP A 116 -11.08 -2.90 -23.69
C ASP A 116 -11.42 -4.29 -23.12
N SER A 117 -10.52 -5.27 -23.23
CA SER A 117 -10.73 -6.64 -22.75
C SER A 117 -10.16 -6.85 -21.36
N LEU A 118 -11.00 -7.26 -20.43
CA LEU A 118 -10.64 -7.62 -19.07
C LEU A 118 -10.79 -9.13 -18.88
N GLU A 119 -9.69 -9.79 -18.53
CA GLU A 119 -9.64 -11.22 -18.26
C GLU A 119 -9.28 -11.50 -16.82
N PHE A 120 -9.95 -12.47 -16.20
CA PHE A 120 -9.64 -12.95 -14.86
C PHE A 120 -9.08 -14.38 -14.93
N VAL A 121 -8.03 -14.65 -14.17
CA VAL A 121 -7.31 -15.92 -14.15
C VAL A 121 -7.15 -16.38 -12.72
N TYR A 122 -7.64 -17.57 -12.40
CA TYR A 122 -7.39 -18.18 -11.09
C TYR A 122 -5.95 -18.67 -10.98
N LEU A 123 -5.30 -18.34 -9.85
CA LEU A 123 -3.94 -18.73 -9.49
C LEU A 123 -4.04 -19.77 -8.36
N GLY A 124 -3.23 -20.83 -8.38
CA GLY A 124 -3.18 -21.82 -7.31
C GLY A 124 -3.59 -23.22 -7.71
N GLU A 125 -3.70 -24.14 -6.73
CA GLU A 125 -4.00 -25.57 -6.98
C GLU A 125 -5.38 -25.80 -7.61
N ALA A 126 -6.32 -24.90 -7.43
CA ALA A 126 -7.61 -24.90 -8.14
C ALA A 126 -7.46 -24.62 -9.65
N ALA A 127 -6.33 -24.09 -10.10
CA ALA A 127 -6.02 -23.87 -11.53
C ALA A 127 -5.84 -25.17 -12.34
N SER A 128 -5.69 -26.33 -11.67
CA SER A 128 -5.60 -27.63 -12.36
C SER A 128 -6.93 -28.15 -12.89
N ALA A 129 -8.06 -27.57 -12.46
CA ALA A 129 -9.38 -27.86 -12.98
C ALA A 129 -9.92 -26.65 -13.75
N VAL A 130 -9.49 -26.49 -15.00
CA VAL A 130 -9.97 -25.47 -15.94
C VAL A 130 -9.75 -24.05 -15.43
N SER A 131 -8.67 -23.40 -15.85
CA SER A 131 -8.51 -21.94 -15.73
C SER A 131 -9.78 -21.28 -16.29
N LYS A 132 -10.70 -20.90 -15.40
CA LYS A 132 -11.93 -20.24 -15.80
C LYS A 132 -11.56 -18.80 -16.14
N ILE A 133 -11.17 -18.60 -17.39
CA ILE A 133 -10.92 -17.26 -17.93
C ILE A 133 -12.30 -16.64 -18.13
N LEU A 134 -12.59 -15.64 -17.30
CA LEU A 134 -13.75 -14.79 -17.50
C LEU A 134 -13.29 -13.59 -18.33
N SER A 135 -13.55 -13.60 -19.61
CA SER A 135 -13.27 -12.48 -20.51
C SER A 135 -14.50 -11.59 -20.63
N ARG A 136 -14.30 -10.29 -20.52
CA ARG A 136 -15.37 -9.28 -20.68
C ARG A 136 -14.85 -8.09 -21.48
N GLY A 137 -15.51 -7.78 -22.58
CA GLY A 137 -15.37 -6.49 -23.26
C GLY A 137 -16.01 -5.38 -22.42
N LEU A 138 -15.28 -4.31 -22.16
CA LEU A 138 -15.73 -3.21 -21.31
C LEU A 138 -16.41 -2.09 -22.11
N LEU A 139 -16.09 -1.97 -23.39
CA LEU A 139 -16.63 -0.96 -24.28
C LEU A 139 -17.38 -1.60 -25.44
N PRO A 140 -18.61 -1.15 -25.73
CA PRO A 140 -19.34 -1.59 -26.93
C PRO A 140 -18.72 -1.01 -28.20
N ASP A 141 -18.26 0.26 -28.14
CA ASP A 141 -17.66 0.99 -29.25
C ASP A 141 -16.49 1.83 -28.78
N GLY A 142 -15.42 1.91 -29.55
CA GLY A 142 -14.28 2.77 -29.31
C GLY A 142 -12.95 2.00 -29.22
N SER A 143 -11.87 2.72 -29.48
CA SER A 143 -10.50 2.22 -29.36
C SER A 143 -9.86 2.76 -28.08
N VAL A 144 -9.34 1.87 -27.25
CA VAL A 144 -8.55 2.23 -26.07
C VAL A 144 -7.11 2.48 -26.51
N THR A 145 -6.60 3.65 -26.20
CA THR A 145 -5.26 4.10 -26.61
C THR A 145 -4.30 4.21 -25.44
N ALA A 146 -4.82 4.37 -24.21
CA ALA A 146 -4.01 4.46 -22.99
C ALA A 146 -4.70 3.76 -21.82
N LEU A 147 -3.89 3.23 -20.91
CA LEU A 147 -4.35 2.61 -19.67
C LEU A 147 -3.65 3.25 -18.49
N ALA A 148 -4.35 3.41 -17.38
CA ALA A 148 -3.76 3.85 -16.11
C ALA A 148 -4.35 3.09 -14.93
N ARG A 149 -3.55 2.96 -13.88
CA ARG A 149 -3.96 2.43 -12.58
C ARG A 149 -3.88 3.53 -11.53
N ALA A 150 -4.91 3.65 -10.71
CA ALA A 150 -4.86 4.49 -9.54
C ALA A 150 -3.95 3.85 -8.47
N LEU A 151 -3.19 4.68 -7.78
CA LEU A 151 -2.39 4.27 -6.62
C LEU A 151 -3.24 4.32 -5.36
N GLY A 152 -3.15 3.32 -4.50
CA GLY A 152 -3.84 3.30 -3.22
C GLY A 152 -4.86 2.18 -3.08
N LYS A 153 -5.98 2.43 -2.43
CA LYS A 153 -6.97 1.42 -2.08
C LYS A 153 -7.77 0.94 -3.29
N GLY A 154 -7.89 -0.37 -3.41
CA GLY A 154 -8.72 -1.02 -4.40
C GLY A 154 -8.08 -1.12 -5.79
N HIS A 155 -8.79 -1.81 -6.68
CA HIS A 155 -8.36 -2.03 -8.06
C HIS A 155 -9.07 -1.06 -8.98
N GLN A 156 -8.69 0.23 -8.89
CA GLN A 156 -9.22 1.30 -9.72
C GLN A 156 -8.31 1.51 -10.92
N LEU A 157 -8.89 1.42 -12.10
CA LEU A 157 -8.24 1.55 -13.39
C LEU A 157 -8.94 2.64 -14.20
N ALA A 158 -8.31 3.09 -15.27
CA ALA A 158 -8.93 3.97 -16.23
C ALA A 158 -8.46 3.63 -17.65
N MET A 159 -9.38 3.74 -18.59
CA MET A 159 -9.14 3.57 -20.02
C MET A 159 -9.24 4.92 -20.71
N GLY A 160 -8.18 5.33 -21.40
CA GLY A 160 -8.16 6.49 -22.29
C GLY A 160 -8.47 6.07 -23.71
N THR A 161 -9.28 6.83 -24.41
CA THR A 161 -9.80 6.49 -25.72
C THR A 161 -9.27 7.39 -26.83
N GLU A 162 -9.46 6.96 -28.06
CA GLU A 162 -9.10 7.70 -29.26
C GLU A 162 -9.89 9.00 -29.40
N ASP A 163 -11.11 9.06 -28.89
CA ASP A 163 -11.95 10.26 -28.90
C ASP A 163 -11.72 11.20 -27.69
N GLY A 164 -10.66 10.96 -26.89
CA GLY A 164 -10.25 11.84 -25.78
C GLY A 164 -11.08 11.68 -24.51
N ARG A 165 -11.82 10.58 -24.36
CA ARG A 165 -12.55 10.27 -23.12
C ARG A 165 -11.72 9.37 -22.22
N VAL A 166 -11.92 9.51 -20.91
CA VAL A 166 -11.39 8.64 -19.89
C VAL A 166 -12.54 7.92 -19.21
N ILE A 167 -12.46 6.60 -19.17
CA ILE A 167 -13.50 5.72 -18.64
C ILE A 167 -12.94 5.02 -17.41
N PRO A 168 -13.42 5.38 -16.21
CA PRO A 168 -13.05 4.70 -14.96
C PRO A 168 -13.56 3.27 -14.94
N VAL A 169 -12.75 2.37 -14.39
CA VAL A 169 -13.11 0.96 -14.16
C VAL A 169 -12.70 0.59 -12.75
N ALA A 170 -13.63 0.11 -11.95
CA ALA A 170 -13.36 -0.42 -10.63
C ALA A 170 -13.60 -1.94 -10.62
N ILE A 171 -12.65 -2.66 -10.03
CA ILE A 171 -12.75 -4.10 -9.82
C ILE A 171 -12.85 -4.34 -8.33
N GLU A 172 -13.90 -5.00 -7.89
CA GLU A 172 -14.10 -5.41 -6.50
C GLU A 172 -14.09 -6.93 -6.42
N PHE A 173 -13.42 -7.46 -5.40
CA PHE A 173 -13.37 -8.89 -5.13
C PHE A 173 -14.23 -9.18 -3.90
N THR A 174 -15.30 -9.95 -4.11
CA THR A 174 -16.18 -10.41 -3.03
C THR A 174 -15.83 -11.83 -2.65
N GLN A 175 -15.76 -12.08 -1.34
CA GLN A 175 -15.57 -13.43 -0.82
C GLN A 175 -16.94 -14.05 -0.53
N ASP A 176 -17.17 -15.23 -1.05
CA ASP A 176 -18.34 -16.05 -0.73
C ASP A 176 -17.89 -17.35 -0.05
N PHE A 177 -18.61 -17.75 0.99
CA PHE A 177 -18.33 -18.95 1.76
C PHE A 177 -19.46 -19.97 1.57
N GLN A 178 -19.18 -21.06 0.90
CA GLN A 178 -20.08 -22.21 0.77
C GLN A 178 -19.59 -23.34 1.68
N GLY A 179 -20.14 -23.37 2.91
CA GLY A 179 -19.64 -24.28 3.95
C GLY A 179 -18.23 -23.91 4.40
N ASN A 180 -17.25 -24.79 4.15
CA ASN A 180 -15.83 -24.56 4.46
C ASN A 180 -15.00 -24.09 3.25
N GLU A 181 -15.60 -24.04 2.09
CA GLU A 181 -14.92 -23.57 0.87
C GLU A 181 -15.12 -22.09 0.68
N ARG A 182 -14.01 -21.37 0.50
CA ARG A 182 -14.00 -19.95 0.16
C ARG A 182 -13.86 -19.82 -1.36
N SER A 183 -14.71 -18.99 -1.94
CA SER A 183 -14.59 -18.59 -3.36
C SER A 183 -14.46 -17.08 -3.47
N ILE A 184 -13.66 -16.60 -4.43
CA ILE A 184 -13.51 -15.19 -4.75
C ILE A 184 -14.19 -14.93 -6.08
N ALA A 185 -15.12 -13.98 -6.09
CA ALA A 185 -15.84 -13.55 -7.29
C ALA A 185 -15.50 -12.10 -7.62
N PRO A 186 -15.04 -11.79 -8.86
CA PRO A 186 -14.80 -10.43 -9.27
C PRO A 186 -16.11 -9.74 -9.69
N SER A 187 -16.26 -8.49 -9.26
CA SER A 187 -17.28 -7.55 -9.73
C SER A 187 -16.62 -6.39 -10.46
N VAL A 188 -17.15 -6.03 -11.63
CA VAL A 188 -16.57 -4.97 -12.46
C VAL A 188 -17.59 -3.87 -12.65
N MET A 189 -17.24 -2.67 -12.24
CA MET A 189 -18.03 -1.47 -12.43
C MET A 189 -17.33 -0.55 -13.43
N VAL A 190 -18.06 -0.20 -14.50
CA VAL A 190 -17.60 0.79 -15.49
C VAL A 190 -18.24 2.12 -15.16
N GLY A 191 -17.42 3.12 -14.90
CA GLY A 191 -17.89 4.46 -14.52
C GLY A 191 -18.32 5.30 -15.73
N THR A 192 -18.80 6.50 -15.45
CA THR A 192 -19.22 7.46 -16.47
C THR A 192 -18.00 8.01 -17.21
N PRO A 193 -17.99 8.00 -18.55
CA PRO A 193 -16.94 8.59 -19.34
C PRO A 193 -16.78 10.10 -19.07
N MET A 194 -15.55 10.56 -18.97
CA MET A 194 -15.20 11.97 -18.74
C MET A 194 -14.29 12.46 -19.85
N ALA A 195 -14.47 13.71 -20.32
CA ALA A 195 -13.56 14.30 -21.28
C ALA A 195 -12.20 14.64 -20.60
N ALA A 196 -11.10 14.22 -21.20
CA ALA A 196 -9.76 14.49 -20.70
C ALA A 196 -9.32 15.94 -20.94
N ALA A 197 -9.87 16.58 -21.98
CA ALA A 197 -9.56 17.93 -22.39
C ALA A 197 -10.79 18.60 -23.02
N PRO A 198 -10.78 19.94 -23.22
CA PRO A 198 -11.88 20.64 -23.91
C PRO A 198 -12.08 20.20 -25.35
N THR A 199 -10.99 19.82 -26.04
CA THR A 199 -11.03 19.33 -27.43
C THR A 199 -10.79 17.82 -27.45
N PRO A 200 -11.67 17.05 -28.11
CA PRO A 200 -11.50 15.60 -28.20
C PRO A 200 -10.31 15.25 -29.10
N GLN A 201 -9.34 14.55 -28.53
CA GLN A 201 -8.16 14.05 -29.21
C GLN A 201 -7.69 12.73 -28.58
N PRO A 202 -7.01 11.85 -29.33
CA PRO A 202 -6.50 10.60 -28.80
C PRO A 202 -5.58 10.81 -27.60
N ILE A 203 -5.81 10.04 -26.55
CA ILE A 203 -4.97 10.04 -25.34
C ILE A 203 -3.80 9.09 -25.57
N THR A 204 -2.57 9.61 -25.54
CA THR A 204 -1.35 8.80 -25.76
C THR A 204 -0.78 8.22 -24.46
N LYS A 205 -0.86 9.00 -23.38
CA LYS A 205 -0.47 8.58 -22.04
C LYS A 205 -1.40 9.22 -21.01
N MET A 206 -1.62 8.57 -19.88
CA MET A 206 -2.36 9.18 -18.80
C MET A 206 -1.91 8.68 -17.44
N ALA A 207 -2.13 9.50 -16.42
CA ALA A 207 -2.17 9.11 -15.02
C ALA A 207 -3.57 9.39 -14.48
N TYR A 208 -4.08 8.48 -13.66
CA TYR A 208 -5.43 8.52 -13.12
C TYR A 208 -5.38 8.32 -11.63
N GLN A 209 -6.17 9.09 -10.90
CA GLN A 209 -6.36 8.92 -9.47
C GLN A 209 -7.79 9.27 -9.09
N SER A 210 -8.41 8.41 -8.30
CA SER A 210 -9.71 8.65 -7.70
C SER A 210 -9.58 8.62 -6.17
N THR A 211 -10.13 9.64 -5.54
CA THR A 211 -10.27 9.75 -4.10
C THR A 211 -11.76 9.79 -3.74
N ASP A 212 -12.10 9.83 -2.47
CA ASP A 212 -13.52 9.89 -2.04
C ASP A 212 -14.23 11.15 -2.54
N SER A 213 -13.51 12.24 -2.80
CA SER A 213 -14.08 13.54 -3.19
C SER A 213 -13.80 13.94 -4.64
N ASP A 214 -12.66 13.54 -5.17
CA ASP A 214 -12.13 14.05 -6.43
C ASP A 214 -11.67 12.91 -7.34
N VAL A 215 -11.87 13.07 -8.64
CA VAL A 215 -11.20 12.30 -9.69
C VAL A 215 -10.24 13.23 -10.41
N ARG A 216 -8.97 12.82 -10.53
CA ARG A 216 -7.93 13.58 -11.24
C ARG A 216 -7.32 12.75 -12.35
N ILE A 217 -7.17 13.38 -13.48
CA ILE A 217 -6.66 12.80 -14.71
C ILE A 217 -5.59 13.75 -15.27
N ALA A 218 -4.37 13.27 -15.41
CA ALA A 218 -3.36 13.93 -16.21
C ALA A 218 -3.27 13.17 -17.54
N ALA A 219 -3.67 13.78 -18.63
CA ALA A 219 -3.73 13.17 -19.96
C ALA A 219 -2.82 13.88 -20.94
N LEU A 220 -1.91 13.13 -21.55
CA LEU A 220 -1.12 13.59 -22.68
C LEU A 220 -1.85 13.22 -23.97
N LEU A 221 -2.19 14.21 -24.76
CA LEU A 221 -2.89 14.03 -26.02
C LEU A 221 -1.92 13.81 -27.18
N GLN A 222 -2.45 13.46 -28.34
CA GLN A 222 -1.66 13.20 -29.55
C GLN A 222 -0.89 14.44 -30.03
N ASP A 223 -1.44 15.64 -29.82
CA ASP A 223 -0.79 16.92 -30.12
C ASP A 223 0.28 17.36 -29.12
N GLN A 224 0.62 16.48 -28.16
CA GLN A 224 1.57 16.71 -27.06
C GLN A 224 1.11 17.72 -26.00
N HIS A 225 -0.16 18.13 -25.99
CA HIS A 225 -0.72 18.89 -24.89
C HIS A 225 -0.97 18.00 -23.68
N LEU A 226 -0.54 18.46 -22.50
CA LEU A 226 -0.78 17.81 -21.21
C LEU A 226 -1.90 18.53 -20.47
N TRP A 227 -3.03 17.87 -20.36
CA TRP A 227 -4.19 18.40 -19.65
C TRP A 227 -4.34 17.76 -18.27
N LEU A 228 -4.61 18.60 -17.27
CA LEU A 228 -5.04 18.18 -15.94
C LEU A 228 -6.55 18.41 -15.81
N THR A 229 -7.31 17.33 -15.74
CA THR A 229 -8.75 17.38 -15.51
C THR A 229 -9.04 16.92 -14.09
N THR A 230 -9.75 17.75 -13.34
CA THR A 230 -10.23 17.46 -11.98
C THR A 230 -11.75 17.47 -11.98
N SER A 231 -12.38 16.37 -11.59
CA SER A 231 -13.82 16.28 -11.35
C SER A 231 -14.04 16.16 -9.85
N ARG A 232 -14.80 17.10 -9.28
CA ARG A 232 -15.13 17.11 -7.85
C ARG A 232 -16.63 16.95 -7.70
N ASN A 233 -17.03 15.97 -6.89
CA ASN A 233 -18.41 15.79 -6.49
C ASN A 233 -18.69 16.60 -5.21
N THR A 234 -19.47 17.65 -5.33
CA THR A 234 -19.89 18.45 -4.18
C THR A 234 -21.33 18.09 -3.85
N SER A 235 -21.55 17.49 -2.69
CA SER A 235 -22.91 17.27 -2.19
C SER A 235 -23.45 18.59 -1.67
N ARG A 236 -24.56 19.05 -2.24
CA ARG A 236 -25.29 20.21 -1.74
C ARG A 236 -26.09 19.85 -0.48
N PRO A 237 -26.44 20.84 0.36
CA PRO A 237 -27.26 20.61 1.55
C PRO A 237 -28.67 20.03 1.25
N ASP A 238 -29.11 20.16 0.00
CA ASP A 238 -30.39 19.61 -0.49
C ASP A 238 -30.29 18.13 -0.94
N GLY A 239 -29.09 17.50 -0.80
CA GLY A 239 -28.86 16.12 -1.18
C GLY A 239 -28.57 15.92 -2.67
N THR A 240 -28.53 16.99 -3.48
CA THR A 240 -28.12 16.90 -4.89
C THR A 240 -26.60 16.91 -5.00
N ALA A 241 -26.03 15.99 -5.80
CA ALA A 241 -24.62 15.99 -6.13
C ALA A 241 -24.40 16.82 -7.40
N GLU A 242 -23.54 17.83 -7.31
CA GLU A 242 -23.10 18.59 -8.48
C GLU A 242 -21.63 18.27 -8.76
N ALA A 243 -21.35 17.80 -9.95
CA ALA A 243 -19.97 17.56 -10.39
C ALA A 243 -19.41 18.85 -11.00
N SER A 244 -18.37 19.41 -10.41
CA SER A 244 -17.59 20.49 -11.02
C SER A 244 -16.39 19.91 -11.71
N ILE A 245 -16.21 20.27 -13.00
CA ILE A 245 -15.06 19.85 -13.80
C ILE A 245 -14.16 21.07 -14.05
N THR A 246 -12.89 20.93 -13.71
CA THR A 246 -11.86 21.93 -14.00
C THR A 246 -10.84 21.29 -14.93
N GLN A 247 -10.49 21.98 -16.02
CA GLN A 247 -9.51 21.51 -17.00
C GLN A 247 -8.43 22.58 -17.19
N ILE A 248 -7.16 22.20 -17.04
CA ILE A 248 -6.01 23.11 -17.08
C ILE A 248 -4.94 22.52 -17.98
N ASP A 249 -4.46 23.32 -18.92
CA ASP A 249 -3.31 22.96 -19.77
C ASP A 249 -2.01 23.22 -19.01
N LEU A 250 -1.24 22.17 -18.76
CA LEU A 250 0.06 22.22 -18.10
C LEU A 250 1.23 22.35 -19.08
N THR A 251 0.99 22.19 -20.37
CA THR A 251 2.01 22.24 -21.43
C THR A 251 2.90 23.49 -21.36
N PRO A 252 2.36 24.70 -21.11
CA PRO A 252 3.19 25.91 -21.05
C PRO A 252 4.26 25.90 -19.94
N SER A 253 4.07 25.05 -18.94
CA SER A 253 5.01 24.90 -17.82
C SER A 253 6.09 23.84 -18.05
N ILE A 254 6.01 23.08 -19.15
CA ILE A 254 6.88 21.94 -19.44
C ILE A 254 7.50 22.11 -20.81
N PRO A 255 8.64 22.80 -20.92
CA PRO A 255 9.40 22.83 -22.17
C PRO A 255 9.96 21.41 -22.43
N GLY A 256 9.73 20.88 -23.62
CA GLY A 256 10.17 19.54 -24.02
C GLY A 256 9.04 18.52 -24.13
N ARG A 257 9.35 17.36 -24.70
CA ARG A 257 8.39 16.31 -24.94
C ARG A 257 8.15 15.49 -23.67
N VAL A 258 6.89 15.33 -23.29
CA VAL A 258 6.48 14.49 -22.16
C VAL A 258 6.56 13.01 -22.53
N THR A 259 7.19 12.21 -21.66
CA THR A 259 7.43 10.78 -21.90
C THR A 259 6.88 9.88 -20.82
N ALA A 260 6.68 10.38 -19.59
CA ALA A 260 6.13 9.63 -18.46
C ALA A 260 5.27 10.52 -17.56
N LEU A 261 4.23 9.94 -16.94
CA LEU A 261 3.30 10.62 -16.06
C LEU A 261 2.99 9.74 -14.85
N THR A 262 2.89 10.33 -13.67
CA THR A 262 2.34 9.64 -12.49
C THR A 262 1.67 10.61 -11.52
N LEU A 263 0.53 10.22 -10.97
CA LEU A 263 -0.15 10.92 -9.88
C LEU A 263 0.11 10.19 -8.56
N ALA A 264 0.27 10.95 -7.49
CA ALA A 264 0.36 10.43 -6.13
C ALA A 264 -0.99 9.86 -5.65
N SER A 265 -0.98 8.97 -4.65
CA SER A 265 -2.18 8.25 -4.19
C SER A 265 -3.28 9.17 -3.65
N ARG A 266 -2.90 10.33 -3.09
CA ARG A 266 -3.83 11.38 -2.64
C ARG A 266 -4.24 12.34 -3.74
N ALA A 267 -3.75 12.15 -4.96
CA ALA A 267 -3.95 13.06 -6.07
C ALA A 267 -3.41 14.50 -5.83
N GLU A 268 -2.57 14.71 -4.82
CA GLU A 268 -2.03 16.03 -4.46
C GLU A 268 -0.74 16.41 -5.22
N LEU A 269 -0.08 15.40 -5.81
CA LEU A 269 1.18 15.57 -6.52
C LEU A 269 1.09 14.93 -7.91
N LEU A 270 1.68 15.60 -8.90
CA LEU A 270 1.89 15.05 -10.25
C LEU A 270 3.37 15.15 -10.58
N ALA A 271 3.96 14.06 -11.05
CA ALA A 271 5.30 14.03 -11.61
C ALA A 271 5.22 13.78 -13.12
N VAL A 272 5.94 14.60 -13.89
CA VAL A 272 5.98 14.55 -15.34
C VAL A 272 7.41 14.39 -15.81
N GLY A 273 7.72 13.27 -16.44
CA GLY A 273 9.03 12.98 -17.03
C GLY A 273 9.11 13.41 -18.48
N THR A 274 10.28 13.87 -18.90
CA THR A 274 10.52 14.35 -20.26
C THR A 274 11.64 13.58 -20.96
N GLU A 275 11.72 13.76 -22.28
CA GLU A 275 12.78 13.18 -23.12
C GLU A 275 14.18 13.72 -22.80
N GLU A 276 14.27 14.88 -22.13
CA GLU A 276 15.53 15.49 -21.70
C GLU A 276 16.02 14.98 -20.32
N GLY A 277 15.35 13.96 -19.75
CA GLY A 277 15.73 13.40 -18.47
C GLY A 277 15.34 14.25 -17.25
N LYS A 278 14.44 15.19 -17.42
CA LYS A 278 13.92 16.04 -16.35
C LYS A 278 12.62 15.51 -15.83
N VAL A 279 12.37 15.73 -14.54
CA VAL A 279 11.08 15.48 -13.89
C VAL A 279 10.56 16.79 -13.34
N TYR A 280 9.36 17.16 -13.76
CA TYR A 280 8.61 18.34 -13.32
C TYR A 280 7.66 17.90 -12.21
N HIS A 281 7.74 18.54 -11.05
CA HIS A 281 6.94 18.24 -9.87
C HIS A 281 5.88 19.31 -9.67
N PHE A 282 4.61 18.92 -9.75
CA PHE A 282 3.47 19.81 -9.54
C PHE A 282 2.77 19.53 -8.21
N ASP A 283 2.41 20.60 -7.51
CA ASP A 283 1.49 20.58 -6.39
C ASP A 283 0.07 20.81 -6.90
N LEU A 284 -0.81 19.88 -6.62
CA LEU A 284 -2.21 19.88 -7.07
C LEU A 284 -3.20 20.09 -5.92
N ARG A 285 -2.75 20.48 -4.72
CA ARG A 285 -3.65 20.71 -3.57
C ARG A 285 -4.69 21.77 -3.87
N GLU A 286 -4.36 22.76 -4.70
CA GLU A 286 -5.31 23.71 -5.27
C GLU A 286 -5.66 23.31 -6.70
N PRO A 287 -6.79 22.61 -6.95
CA PRO A 287 -7.12 22.06 -8.26
C PRO A 287 -7.28 23.13 -9.36
N ALA A 288 -7.72 24.34 -8.98
CA ALA A 288 -7.88 25.45 -9.91
C ALA A 288 -6.55 26.14 -10.28
N LYS A 289 -5.46 25.88 -9.53
CA LYS A 289 -4.17 26.51 -9.74
C LYS A 289 -3.03 25.54 -9.41
N PRO A 290 -2.79 24.53 -10.27
CA PRO A 290 -1.65 23.62 -10.11
C PRO A 290 -0.35 24.42 -10.12
N GLY A 291 0.51 24.19 -9.12
CA GLY A 291 1.78 24.90 -8.98
C GLY A 291 2.95 24.02 -9.38
N LEU A 292 3.82 24.49 -10.29
CA LEU A 292 5.13 23.89 -10.53
C LEU A 292 6.02 24.17 -9.31
N VAL A 293 6.42 23.13 -8.57
CA VAL A 293 7.21 23.24 -7.34
C VAL A 293 8.70 23.16 -7.63
N GLU A 294 9.10 22.20 -8.46
CA GLU A 294 10.50 21.90 -8.72
C GLU A 294 10.69 21.20 -10.06
N ILE A 295 11.88 21.40 -10.64
CA ILE A 295 12.35 20.65 -11.80
C ILE A 295 13.63 19.94 -11.40
N SER A 296 13.63 18.60 -11.44
CA SER A 296 14.78 17.79 -11.10
C SER A 296 15.41 17.17 -12.34
N GLN A 297 16.76 17.20 -12.46
CA GLN A 297 17.48 16.42 -13.47
C GLN A 297 17.57 14.98 -12.94
N ALA A 298 16.72 14.08 -13.44
CA ALA A 298 16.57 12.75 -12.85
C ALA A 298 17.36 11.66 -13.58
N SER A 299 17.80 11.89 -14.82
CA SER A 299 18.73 11.00 -15.51
C SER A 299 20.14 11.59 -15.55
N GLU A 300 21.14 10.72 -15.69
CA GLU A 300 22.53 11.13 -15.95
C GLU A 300 22.66 11.46 -17.44
N GLY A 301 22.81 12.72 -17.78
CA GLY A 301 22.79 13.22 -19.15
C GLY A 301 21.39 13.69 -19.60
N THR A 302 21.04 13.47 -20.86
CA THR A 302 19.78 13.87 -21.49
C THR A 302 18.92 12.66 -21.88
N GLU A 303 19.01 11.57 -21.11
CA GLU A 303 18.26 10.36 -21.41
C GLU A 303 16.80 10.49 -20.96
N ALA A 304 15.89 10.08 -21.84
CA ALA A 304 14.47 10.18 -21.57
C ALA A 304 14.03 9.44 -20.29
N ILE A 305 13.15 10.03 -19.51
CA ILE A 305 12.44 9.38 -18.44
C ILE A 305 11.32 8.55 -19.06
N THR A 306 11.33 7.25 -18.88
CA THR A 306 10.38 6.34 -19.55
C THR A 306 9.28 5.84 -18.62
N ALA A 307 9.56 5.77 -17.31
CA ALA A 307 8.61 5.31 -16.30
C ALA A 307 8.76 6.10 -15.00
N LEU A 308 7.63 6.38 -14.36
CA LEU A 308 7.52 7.09 -13.09
C LEU A 308 6.48 6.43 -12.20
N ALA A 309 6.78 6.27 -10.92
CA ALA A 309 5.80 5.82 -9.95
C ALA A 309 6.08 6.36 -8.55
N TYR A 310 5.05 6.87 -7.86
CA TYR A 310 5.15 7.18 -6.44
C TYR A 310 5.05 5.90 -5.61
N LEU A 311 5.92 5.71 -4.64
CA LEU A 311 5.79 4.63 -3.66
C LEU A 311 4.68 4.92 -2.65
N MET A 312 4.27 3.90 -1.93
CA MET A 312 3.33 4.02 -0.81
C MET A 312 3.76 5.18 0.11
N SER A 313 2.81 6.02 0.51
CA SER A 313 2.99 7.27 1.27
C SER A 313 3.34 8.53 0.45
N ASP A 314 3.42 8.49 -0.87
CA ASP A 314 3.59 9.64 -1.78
C ASP A 314 4.86 10.49 -1.55
N ARG A 315 5.82 9.98 -0.79
CA ARG A 315 7.07 10.70 -0.48
C ARG A 315 8.24 10.31 -1.36
N SER A 316 8.24 9.09 -1.85
CA SER A 316 9.31 8.58 -2.71
C SER A 316 8.81 8.43 -4.14
N LEU A 317 9.58 8.92 -5.09
CA LEU A 317 9.33 8.77 -6.51
C LEU A 317 10.38 7.82 -7.10
N VAL A 318 9.94 6.74 -7.71
CA VAL A 318 10.79 5.86 -8.51
C VAL A 318 10.82 6.38 -9.93
N VAL A 319 12.02 6.49 -10.47
CA VAL A 319 12.28 7.01 -11.82
C VAL A 319 13.01 5.96 -12.62
N GLY A 320 12.47 5.60 -13.77
CA GLY A 320 13.08 4.74 -14.78
C GLY A 320 13.44 5.51 -16.03
N SER A 321 14.59 5.20 -16.65
CA SER A 321 15.10 5.90 -17.83
C SER A 321 15.20 4.97 -19.05
N ALA A 322 15.42 5.59 -20.20
CA ALA A 322 15.64 4.92 -21.48
C ALA A 322 16.93 4.06 -21.50
N SER A 323 17.92 4.36 -20.64
CA SER A 323 19.14 3.55 -20.47
C SER A 323 19.00 2.42 -19.46
N GLY A 324 17.79 2.16 -18.96
CA GLY A 324 17.56 1.12 -17.97
C GLY A 324 17.87 1.53 -16.53
N GLN A 325 18.27 2.78 -16.27
CA GLN A 325 18.57 3.24 -14.91
C GLN A 325 17.28 3.34 -14.09
N ILE A 326 17.39 2.92 -12.82
CA ILE A 326 16.29 2.98 -11.84
C ILE A 326 16.82 3.68 -10.60
N ALA A 327 16.16 4.75 -10.18
CA ALA A 327 16.52 5.50 -8.99
C ALA A 327 15.31 5.90 -8.17
N VAL A 328 15.50 6.01 -6.84
CA VAL A 328 14.48 6.55 -5.93
C VAL A 328 14.87 7.95 -5.51
N TRP A 329 13.92 8.84 -5.62
CA TRP A 329 14.02 10.25 -5.25
C TRP A 329 13.08 10.58 -4.10
N MET A 330 13.52 11.44 -3.18
CA MET A 330 12.71 11.91 -2.05
C MET A 330 12.92 13.40 -1.82
N PRO A 331 11.90 14.11 -1.30
CA PRO A 331 12.09 15.48 -0.84
C PRO A 331 12.93 15.50 0.44
N VAL A 332 14.09 16.13 0.39
CA VAL A 332 15.02 16.27 1.50
C VAL A 332 15.11 17.75 1.89
N ARG A 333 15.08 18.06 3.17
CA ARG A 333 15.31 19.41 3.67
C ARG A 333 16.79 19.74 3.60
N GLU A 334 17.13 20.87 3.00
CA GLU A 334 18.50 21.30 2.86
C GLU A 334 19.09 21.80 4.19
N HIS A 335 18.30 22.53 4.99
CA HIS A 335 18.68 22.98 6.34
C HIS A 335 17.46 23.06 7.25
N ALA A 336 17.64 22.82 8.55
CA ALA A 336 16.57 22.92 9.55
C ALA A 336 15.93 24.32 9.66
N ALA A 337 16.67 25.36 9.25
CA ALA A 337 16.25 26.75 9.33
C ALA A 337 15.46 27.23 8.07
N THR A 338 15.65 26.59 6.92
CA THR A 338 14.93 26.88 5.68
C THR A 338 13.91 25.76 5.47
N ASN A 339 12.64 26.10 5.37
CA ASN A 339 11.58 25.11 5.12
C ASN A 339 11.55 24.64 3.65
N THR A 340 12.66 24.82 2.94
CA THR A 340 12.82 24.40 1.53
C THR A 340 13.21 22.94 1.45
N THR A 341 12.47 22.18 0.64
CA THR A 341 12.74 20.77 0.35
C THR A 341 13.09 20.65 -1.12
N HIS A 342 14.09 19.85 -1.44
CA HIS A 342 14.50 19.53 -2.79
C HIS A 342 14.45 18.04 -3.04
N MET A 343 14.01 17.64 -4.23
CA MET A 343 14.03 16.24 -4.67
C MET A 343 15.48 15.78 -4.83
N THR A 344 15.85 14.83 -4.02
CA THR A 344 17.22 14.30 -3.97
C THR A 344 17.20 12.80 -4.26
N ARG A 345 18.13 12.34 -5.10
CA ARG A 345 18.31 10.91 -5.35
C ARG A 345 18.89 10.25 -4.12
N ILE A 346 18.13 9.35 -3.51
CA ILE A 346 18.53 8.65 -2.27
C ILE A 346 19.06 7.26 -2.53
N HIS A 347 18.62 6.62 -3.61
CA HIS A 347 19.05 5.26 -3.95
C HIS A 347 19.07 5.04 -5.45
N ARG A 348 19.99 4.17 -5.89
CA ARG A 348 20.10 3.71 -7.27
C ARG A 348 20.16 2.20 -7.26
N PHE A 349 19.35 1.57 -8.07
CA PHE A 349 19.34 0.12 -8.26
C PHE A 349 20.28 -0.30 -9.38
N ALA A 350 20.55 -1.60 -9.46
CA ALA A 350 21.22 -2.16 -10.63
C ALA A 350 20.38 -1.85 -11.89
N PRO A 351 20.99 -1.33 -12.95
CA PRO A 351 20.24 -0.96 -14.15
C PRO A 351 19.80 -2.21 -14.91
N HIS A 352 18.69 -2.09 -15.61
CA HIS A 352 18.29 -3.01 -16.67
C HIS A 352 19.22 -2.90 -17.88
N GLN A 353 19.15 -3.88 -18.79
CA GLN A 353 19.94 -3.86 -20.02
C GLN A 353 19.30 -3.01 -21.13
N SER A 354 18.02 -2.71 -21.00
CA SER A 354 17.23 -1.90 -21.94
C SER A 354 16.36 -0.87 -21.21
N ALA A 355 15.62 -0.08 -21.97
CA ALA A 355 14.76 0.98 -21.42
C ALA A 355 13.75 0.41 -20.42
N VAL A 356 13.59 1.07 -19.27
CA VAL A 356 12.54 0.74 -18.31
C VAL A 356 11.18 1.05 -18.95
N THR A 357 10.33 0.04 -19.10
CA THR A 357 9.03 0.20 -19.74
C THR A 357 7.91 0.46 -18.74
N ASP A 358 7.97 -0.13 -17.56
CA ASP A 358 6.96 0.06 -16.51
C ASP A 358 7.55 -0.08 -15.11
N ILE A 359 6.88 0.56 -14.14
CA ILE A 359 7.15 0.47 -12.71
C ILE A 359 5.81 0.20 -12.02
N THR A 360 5.64 -1.01 -11.53
CA THR A 360 4.45 -1.42 -10.78
C THR A 360 4.77 -1.49 -9.28
N ILE A 361 3.97 -0.82 -8.46
CA ILE A 361 4.16 -0.68 -7.02
C ILE A 361 3.36 -1.74 -6.28
N SER A 362 3.96 -2.31 -5.24
CA SER A 362 3.25 -3.14 -4.28
C SER A 362 2.20 -2.31 -3.52
N GLN A 363 1.00 -2.88 -3.36
CA GLN A 363 -0.06 -2.26 -2.58
C GLN A 363 0.05 -2.56 -1.07
N ARG A 364 0.90 -3.49 -0.68
CA ARG A 364 1.05 -3.96 0.71
C ARG A 364 2.27 -3.40 1.42
N ASP A 365 3.34 -3.13 0.68
CA ASP A 365 4.63 -2.73 1.21
C ASP A 365 5.27 -1.64 0.33
N LYS A 366 6.50 -1.26 0.65
CA LYS A 366 7.27 -0.28 -0.13
C LYS A 366 8.03 -0.90 -1.32
N GLY A 367 7.71 -2.13 -1.67
CA GLY A 367 8.30 -2.82 -2.81
C GLY A 367 7.74 -2.33 -4.14
N PHE A 368 8.49 -2.57 -5.20
CA PHE A 368 8.06 -2.34 -6.57
C PHE A 368 8.74 -3.33 -7.51
N ILE A 369 8.16 -3.52 -8.67
CA ILE A 369 8.69 -4.34 -9.76
C ILE A 369 8.89 -3.43 -10.96
N THR A 370 9.99 -3.61 -11.68
CA THR A 370 10.27 -2.90 -12.92
C THR A 370 10.42 -3.89 -14.06
N THR A 371 9.98 -3.49 -15.23
CA THR A 371 10.15 -4.23 -16.48
C THR A 371 10.95 -3.40 -17.47
N ASP A 372 11.68 -4.06 -18.35
CA ASP A 372 12.43 -3.46 -19.44
C ASP A 372 11.92 -3.97 -20.81
N ALA A 373 12.43 -3.37 -21.90
CA ALA A 373 12.01 -3.68 -23.27
C ALA A 373 12.64 -4.95 -23.81
#